data_d4b2f03d2cb8a4e2270a2ca04a3ce18d
#
_entry.id   d4b2f03d2cb8a4e2270a2ca04a3ce18d
#
_cell.length_a   1.000
_cell.length_b   1.000
_cell.length_c   1.000
_cell.angle_alpha   90.00
_cell.angle_beta   90.00
_cell.angle_gamma   90.00
#
_symmetry.space_group_name_H-M   'P 1'
#
loop_
_entity.id
_entity.type
_entity.pdbx_description
1 polymer ?
#
loop_
_entity_poly.entity_id
_entity_poly.type
_entity_poly.pdbx_seq_one_letter_code
_entity_poly.pdbx_strand_id
1 'polypeptide(L)'
;WFGYLRQENLFLRSITQGQNGRVIVMESNGDLFYSSISEVPAELSSVLQSHIREIPASGNLRFYYTERDQLYSITAQQLLMNNVQRYLFYCVPARIPLHSSRPGLRTLNKGECEYLFANSFYSLSGAMGTQAAEIRSLALLRQPVFIYGEPGTGKEQIARYLYLHSALVNRPLVVANCALMNDKSWDFLLNHYNSPLNANGNTVYFQNFEAIPEQWSAELLAAIEET
;
A
#
# COMPACT_ATOMS: atom_id res chain seq x y z
N TRP A 1 34.99 4.36 22.40
CA TRP A 1 33.63 4.82 22.04
C TRP A 1 33.57 5.37 20.62
N PHE A 2 34.42 6.31 20.24
CA PHE A 2 34.46 6.87 18.88
C PHE A 2 34.77 5.86 17.77
N GLY A 3 35.54 4.82 18.04
CA GLY A 3 35.86 3.77 17.08
C GLY A 3 34.68 2.88 16.70
N TYR A 4 33.80 2.58 17.64
CA TYR A 4 32.61 1.75 17.40
C TYR A 4 31.55 2.47 16.55
N LEU A 5 31.25 3.72 16.87
CA LEU A 5 30.33 4.55 16.08
C LEU A 5 30.81 4.72 14.63
N ARG A 6 32.12 4.72 14.41
CA ARG A 6 32.71 4.83 13.08
C ARG A 6 32.56 3.53 12.27
N GLN A 7 32.68 2.36 12.92
CA GLN A 7 32.47 1.05 12.28
C GLN A 7 30.99 0.82 11.93
N GLU A 8 30.07 1.14 12.81
CA GLU A 8 28.62 1.06 12.55
C GLU A 8 28.21 1.96 11.38
N ASN A 9 28.69 3.22 11.35
CA ASN A 9 28.45 4.13 10.25
C ASN A 9 29.07 3.65 8.92
N LEU A 10 30.24 3.02 8.96
CA LEU A 10 30.87 2.45 7.76
C LEU A 10 30.09 1.24 7.23
N PHE A 11 29.58 0.39 8.11
CA PHE A 11 28.73 -0.74 7.74
C PHE A 11 27.42 -0.27 7.10
N LEU A 12 26.72 0.68 7.72
CA LEU A 12 25.50 1.27 7.17
C LEU A 12 25.76 1.96 5.83
N ARG A 13 26.86 2.70 5.69
CA ARG A 13 27.27 3.30 4.42
C ARG A 13 27.59 2.27 3.35
N SER A 14 28.22 1.14 3.71
CA SER A 14 28.50 0.08 2.74
C SER A 14 27.23 -0.58 2.18
N ILE A 15 26.19 -0.70 3.00
CA ILE A 15 24.88 -1.20 2.57
C ILE A 15 24.17 -0.18 1.65
N THR A 16 24.45 1.11 1.85
CA THR A 16 23.79 2.20 1.09
C THR A 16 24.52 2.60 -0.19
N GLN A 17 25.83 2.30 -0.30
CA GLN A 17 26.61 2.61 -1.49
C GLN A 17 26.20 1.72 -2.67
N GLY A 18 25.54 2.32 -3.64
CA GLY A 18 25.13 1.65 -4.89
C GLY A 18 23.65 1.29 -4.99
N GLN A 19 22.84 1.63 -4.00
CA GLN A 19 21.39 1.39 -4.05
C GLN A 19 20.61 2.70 -4.15
N ASN A 20 19.66 2.77 -5.08
CA ASN A 20 18.76 3.92 -5.27
C ASN A 20 17.69 4.04 -4.16
N GLY A 21 18.00 3.65 -2.92
CA GLY A 21 17.06 3.62 -1.82
C GLY A 21 17.52 4.47 -0.63
N ARG A 22 16.55 4.87 0.19
CA ARG A 22 16.81 5.53 1.48
C ARG A 22 16.89 4.45 2.57
N VAL A 23 17.88 4.56 3.44
CA VAL A 23 18.03 3.67 4.61
C VAL A 23 17.77 4.49 5.87
N ILE A 24 16.89 3.99 6.71
CA ILE A 24 16.54 4.57 8.00
C ILE A 24 16.68 3.48 9.05
N VAL A 25 17.34 3.76 10.15
CA VAL A 25 17.45 2.85 11.31
C VAL A 25 16.87 3.53 12.52
N MET A 26 15.97 2.84 13.20
CA MET A 26 15.32 3.32 14.42
C MET A 26 15.61 2.41 15.60
N GLU A 27 15.61 2.97 16.80
CA GLU A 27 15.66 2.23 18.05
C GLU A 27 14.27 1.65 18.41
N SER A 28 14.23 0.77 19.39
CA SER A 28 12.98 0.14 19.85
C SER A 28 11.97 1.13 20.45
N ASN A 29 12.43 2.26 20.94
CA ASN A 29 11.60 3.36 21.44
C ASN A 29 11.05 4.27 20.30
N GLY A 30 11.48 4.03 19.04
CA GLY A 30 11.10 4.82 17.89
C GLY A 30 12.02 6.01 17.58
N ASP A 31 13.10 6.20 18.34
CA ASP A 31 14.07 7.25 18.05
C ASP A 31 14.90 6.93 16.81
N LEU A 32 15.26 7.96 16.07
CA LEU A 32 16.08 7.85 14.88
C LEU A 32 17.54 7.58 15.29
N PHE A 33 18.08 6.43 14.89
CA PHE A 33 19.49 6.08 15.09
C PHE A 33 20.37 6.50 13.91
N TYR A 34 19.92 6.25 12.69
CA TYR A 34 20.63 6.55 11.46
C TYR A 34 19.68 6.86 10.31
N SER A 35 20.08 7.76 9.44
CA SER A 35 19.40 8.03 8.18
C SER A 35 20.41 8.30 7.06
N SER A 36 20.17 7.74 5.88
CA SER A 36 20.93 8.05 4.67
C SER A 36 20.49 9.36 4.02
N ILE A 37 19.38 9.95 4.46
CA ILE A 37 18.89 11.26 4.03
C ILE A 37 19.12 12.29 5.14
N SER A 38 19.33 13.52 4.76
CA SER A 38 19.66 14.61 5.70
C SER A 38 18.53 14.92 6.68
N GLU A 39 17.29 14.76 6.26
CA GLU A 39 16.10 15.02 7.06
C GLU A 39 15.04 13.98 6.78
N VAL A 40 14.53 13.31 7.81
CA VAL A 40 13.44 12.34 7.72
C VAL A 40 12.13 13.08 7.94
N PRO A 41 11.20 13.09 6.95
CA PRO A 41 9.90 13.74 7.14
C PRO A 41 9.16 13.20 8.37
N ALA A 42 8.52 14.08 9.13
CA ALA A 42 7.81 13.70 10.36
C ALA A 42 6.71 12.67 10.10
N GLU A 43 6.00 12.79 8.97
CA GLU A 43 4.97 11.83 8.56
C GLU A 43 5.57 10.45 8.31
N LEU A 44 6.70 10.37 7.57
CA LEU A 44 7.41 9.11 7.35
C LEU A 44 7.87 8.51 8.68
N SER A 45 8.49 9.31 9.55
CA SER A 45 8.94 8.85 10.86
C SER A 45 7.79 8.23 11.68
N SER A 46 6.63 8.88 11.71
CA SER A 46 5.43 8.38 12.39
C SER A 46 4.94 7.04 11.82
N VAL A 47 4.93 6.90 10.48
CA VAL A 47 4.55 5.65 9.81
C VAL A 47 5.54 4.53 10.15
N LEU A 48 6.86 4.81 10.11
CA LEU A 48 7.87 3.81 10.46
C LEU A 48 7.72 3.35 11.92
N GLN A 49 7.50 4.27 12.85
CA GLN A 49 7.29 3.97 14.27
C GLN A 49 6.07 3.07 14.49
N SER A 50 4.96 3.32 13.79
CA SER A 50 3.74 2.53 13.93
C SER A 50 3.93 1.05 13.53
N HIS A 51 4.85 0.77 12.58
CA HIS A 51 5.12 -0.58 12.09
C HIS A 51 6.20 -1.33 12.89
N ILE A 52 6.93 -0.68 13.80
CA ILE A 52 8.00 -1.34 14.58
C ILE A 52 7.51 -2.62 15.28
N ARG A 53 6.31 -2.59 15.84
CA ARG A 53 5.73 -3.73 16.57
C ARG A 53 5.28 -4.90 15.67
N GLU A 54 5.11 -4.63 14.39
CA GLU A 54 4.68 -5.62 13.39
C GLU A 54 5.86 -6.34 12.74
N ILE A 55 7.09 -5.87 12.95
CA ILE A 55 8.28 -6.46 12.33
C ILE A 55 8.60 -7.80 13.00
N PRO A 56 8.60 -8.92 12.25
CA PRO A 56 8.86 -10.23 12.81
C PRO A 56 10.32 -10.36 13.29
N ALA A 57 10.54 -11.21 14.30
CA ALA A 57 11.88 -11.47 14.83
C ALA A 57 12.82 -12.11 13.79
N SER A 58 12.26 -12.88 12.85
CA SER A 58 12.98 -13.43 11.70
C SER A 58 12.17 -13.17 10.43
N GLY A 59 12.83 -12.64 9.40
CA GLY A 59 12.20 -12.27 8.14
C GLY A 59 12.02 -10.76 7.98
N ASN A 60 11.26 -10.37 6.98
CA ASN A 60 11.05 -8.99 6.60
C ASN A 60 9.56 -8.65 6.60
N LEU A 61 9.23 -7.44 7.07
CA LEU A 61 7.93 -6.81 6.84
C LEU A 61 8.05 -5.93 5.61
N ARG A 62 7.07 -5.97 4.70
CA ARG A 62 7.01 -5.06 3.55
C ARG A 62 5.71 -4.30 3.58
N PHE A 63 5.81 -2.98 3.42
CA PHE A 63 4.67 -2.08 3.32
C PHE A 63 4.98 -0.92 2.38
N TYR A 64 4.00 -0.05 2.13
CA TYR A 64 4.13 1.06 1.19
C TYR A 64 3.82 2.38 1.89
N TYR A 65 4.48 3.43 1.43
CA TYR A 65 4.27 4.80 1.90
C TYR A 65 4.29 5.75 0.71
N THR A 66 3.39 6.72 0.69
CA THR A 66 3.33 7.75 -0.35
C THR A 66 3.82 9.07 0.22
N GLU A 67 4.82 9.67 -0.43
CA GLU A 67 5.35 11.00 -0.11
C GLU A 67 5.24 11.87 -1.36
N ARG A 68 4.46 12.94 -1.33
CA ARG A 68 4.33 13.91 -2.43
C ARG A 68 4.16 13.22 -3.79
N ASP A 69 3.16 12.38 -3.96
CA ASP A 69 2.88 11.62 -5.19
C ASP A 69 3.91 10.54 -5.58
N GLN A 70 4.98 10.36 -4.82
CA GLN A 70 5.92 9.27 -5.01
C GLN A 70 5.60 8.13 -4.04
N LEU A 71 5.30 6.97 -4.57
CA LEU A 71 5.15 5.76 -3.77
C LEU A 71 6.53 5.17 -3.46
N TYR A 72 6.71 4.72 -2.23
CA TYR A 72 7.87 3.98 -1.76
C TYR A 72 7.46 2.59 -1.27
N SER A 73 8.18 1.57 -1.70
CA SER A 73 8.16 0.25 -1.08
C SER A 73 9.16 0.27 0.06
N ILE A 74 8.69 -0.03 1.27
CA ILE A 74 9.52 -0.07 2.47
C ILE A 74 9.66 -1.53 2.89
N THR A 75 10.88 -1.99 2.99
CA THR A 75 11.21 -3.30 3.57
C THR A 75 11.82 -3.07 4.94
N ALA A 76 11.21 -3.63 5.98
CA ALA A 76 11.64 -3.50 7.35
C ALA A 76 12.12 -4.84 7.90
N GLN A 77 13.19 -4.81 8.69
CA GLN A 77 13.73 -6.00 9.37
C GLN A 77 14.33 -5.63 10.72
N GLN A 78 14.36 -6.59 11.63
CA GLN A 78 15.11 -6.46 12.88
C GLN A 78 16.60 -6.59 12.62
N LEU A 79 17.38 -5.76 13.28
CA LEU A 79 18.84 -5.75 13.20
C LEU A 79 19.42 -5.76 14.61
N LEU A 80 20.27 -6.71 14.91
CA LEU A 80 21.01 -6.75 16.16
C LEU A 80 22.40 -6.13 15.94
N MET A 81 22.62 -4.95 16.55
CA MET A 81 23.90 -4.24 16.49
C MET A 81 24.42 -4.05 17.91
N ASN A 82 25.59 -4.57 18.20
CA ASN A 82 26.24 -4.48 19.54
C ASN A 82 25.31 -4.92 20.69
N ASN A 83 24.58 -6.02 20.50
CA ASN A 83 23.55 -6.53 21.43
C ASN A 83 22.39 -5.58 21.68
N VAL A 84 22.21 -4.53 20.88
CA VAL A 84 21.04 -3.65 20.88
C VAL A 84 20.18 -3.97 19.68
N GLN A 85 18.90 -4.20 19.94
CA GLN A 85 17.92 -4.43 18.89
C GLN A 85 17.54 -3.11 18.24
N ARG A 86 17.65 -3.05 16.92
CA ARG A 86 17.26 -1.92 16.09
C ARG A 86 16.40 -2.38 14.92
N TYR A 87 15.80 -1.45 14.24
CA TYR A 87 14.90 -1.69 13.13
C TYR A 87 15.41 -0.96 11.88
N LEU A 88 15.76 -1.72 10.88
CA LEU A 88 16.23 -1.22 9.59
C LEU A 88 15.03 -1.09 8.65
N PHE A 89 14.85 0.08 8.06
CA PHE A 89 13.87 0.36 7.02
C PHE A 89 14.60 0.74 5.73
N TYR A 90 14.36 -0.03 4.69
CA TYR A 90 14.88 0.22 3.36
C TYR A 90 13.75 0.73 2.47
N CYS A 91 13.77 2.02 2.13
CA CYS A 91 12.74 2.70 1.35
C CYS A 91 13.22 2.87 -0.09
N VAL A 92 12.56 2.21 -1.02
CA VAL A 92 12.88 2.29 -2.47
C VAL A 92 11.72 2.94 -3.18
N PRO A 93 11.95 3.90 -4.10
CA PRO A 93 10.89 4.36 -4.97
C PRO A 93 10.24 3.16 -5.66
N ALA A 94 8.98 2.90 -5.35
CA ALA A 94 8.23 1.87 -6.02
C ALA A 94 7.85 2.42 -7.39
N ARG A 95 8.39 1.84 -8.43
CA ARG A 95 7.83 1.97 -9.76
C ARG A 95 6.64 1.02 -9.83
N ILE A 96 5.54 1.40 -9.22
CA ILE A 96 4.28 0.80 -9.62
C ILE A 96 4.05 1.36 -11.01
N PRO A 97 3.95 0.54 -12.03
CA PRO A 97 3.51 1.03 -13.31
C PRO A 97 2.11 1.60 -13.07
N LEU A 98 2.00 2.94 -13.00
CA LEU A 98 0.73 3.69 -12.95
C LEU A 98 -0.17 3.32 -14.13
N HIS A 99 0.45 2.79 -15.17
CA HIS A 99 -0.18 2.12 -16.28
C HIS A 99 0.28 0.65 -16.25
N SER A 100 -0.51 -0.20 -15.62
CA SER A 100 -0.36 -1.63 -15.79
C SER A 100 -0.43 -1.90 -17.30
N SER A 101 0.61 -2.54 -17.84
CA SER A 101 0.57 -3.02 -19.24
C SER A 101 -0.45 -4.14 -19.43
N ARG A 102 -1.17 -4.51 -18.39
CA ARG A 102 -2.20 -5.54 -18.40
C ARG A 102 -3.57 -4.93 -18.61
N PRO A 103 -4.30 -5.36 -19.64
CA PRO A 103 -5.66 -4.91 -19.89
C PRO A 103 -6.54 -5.07 -18.65
N GLY A 104 -7.32 -4.05 -18.34
CA GLY A 104 -8.28 -4.04 -17.23
C GLY A 104 -7.68 -3.82 -15.84
N LEU A 105 -6.35 -3.83 -15.66
CA LEU A 105 -5.72 -3.58 -14.37
C LEU A 105 -5.09 -2.19 -14.33
N ARG A 106 -5.39 -1.44 -13.29
CA ARG A 106 -4.81 -0.12 -13.02
C ARG A 106 -4.50 0.03 -11.53
N THR A 107 -3.41 0.67 -11.22
CA THR A 107 -3.02 0.96 -9.84
C THR A 107 -3.08 2.47 -9.60
N LEU A 108 -3.66 2.87 -8.48
CA LEU A 108 -3.76 4.26 -8.04
C LEU A 108 -3.06 4.40 -6.69
N ASN A 109 -2.34 5.50 -6.50
CA ASN A 109 -1.83 5.88 -5.20
C ASN A 109 -2.84 6.76 -4.44
N LYS A 110 -2.52 7.07 -3.17
CA LYS A 110 -3.36 7.90 -2.32
C LYS A 110 -3.64 9.27 -2.95
N GLY A 111 -2.60 9.98 -3.42
CA GLY A 111 -2.73 11.32 -3.99
C GLY A 111 -3.60 11.35 -5.24
N GLU A 112 -3.48 10.33 -6.11
CA GLU A 112 -4.35 10.18 -7.28
C GLU A 112 -5.81 9.94 -6.87
N CYS A 113 -6.04 9.10 -5.86
CA CYS A 113 -7.39 8.87 -5.34
C CYS A 113 -7.99 10.13 -4.71
N GLU A 114 -7.19 10.89 -3.94
CA GLU A 114 -7.59 12.18 -3.37
C GLU A 114 -7.95 13.19 -4.46
N TYR A 115 -7.10 13.34 -5.47
CA TYR A 115 -7.35 14.23 -6.60
C TYR A 115 -8.64 13.87 -7.35
N LEU A 116 -8.79 12.57 -7.70
CA LEU A 116 -9.96 12.09 -8.43
C LEU A 116 -11.24 12.19 -7.61
N PHE A 117 -11.17 12.01 -6.30
CA PHE A 117 -12.32 12.18 -5.41
C PHE A 117 -12.67 13.65 -5.22
N ALA A 118 -11.68 14.52 -4.95
CA ALA A 118 -11.89 15.95 -4.74
C ALA A 118 -12.53 16.65 -5.95
N ASN A 119 -12.24 16.18 -7.15
CA ASN A 119 -12.82 16.69 -8.40
C ASN A 119 -14.09 15.96 -8.82
N SER A 120 -14.66 15.10 -7.95
CA SER A 120 -15.90 14.40 -8.24
C SER A 120 -17.14 15.19 -7.85
N PHE A 121 -18.27 14.86 -8.49
CA PHE A 121 -19.57 15.42 -8.13
C PHE A 121 -19.89 15.25 -6.63
N TYR A 122 -19.55 14.12 -6.05
CA TYR A 122 -19.81 13.82 -4.63
C TYR A 122 -19.10 14.77 -3.67
N SER A 123 -17.84 15.09 -3.96
CA SER A 123 -17.09 16.05 -3.16
C SER A 123 -17.62 17.48 -3.35
N LEU A 124 -17.87 17.86 -4.60
CA LEU A 124 -18.28 19.23 -4.95
C LEU A 124 -19.71 19.56 -4.53
N SER A 125 -20.62 18.57 -4.58
CA SER A 125 -22.05 18.77 -4.24
C SER A 125 -22.38 18.49 -2.78
N GLY A 126 -21.47 17.91 -2.00
CA GLY A 126 -21.77 17.43 -0.66
C GLY A 126 -22.77 16.27 -0.62
N ALA A 127 -23.03 15.61 -1.76
CA ALA A 127 -24.05 14.57 -1.89
C ALA A 127 -23.81 13.33 -1.00
N MET A 128 -22.59 13.12 -0.49
CA MET A 128 -22.30 12.04 0.44
C MET A 128 -22.84 12.26 1.86
N GLY A 129 -23.12 13.48 2.26
CA GLY A 129 -23.83 13.88 3.47
C GLY A 129 -23.80 12.87 4.63
N THR A 130 -24.97 12.37 4.98
CA THR A 130 -25.16 11.38 6.07
C THR A 130 -24.51 10.02 5.80
N GLN A 131 -24.39 9.61 4.54
CA GLN A 131 -23.79 8.33 4.15
C GLN A 131 -22.26 8.30 4.38
N ALA A 132 -21.61 9.46 4.39
CA ALA A 132 -20.17 9.56 4.58
C ALA A 132 -19.68 8.96 5.91
N ALA A 133 -20.48 9.07 6.96
CA ALA A 133 -20.16 8.50 8.28
C ALA A 133 -20.25 6.97 8.27
N GLU A 134 -21.28 6.43 7.63
CA GLU A 134 -21.46 4.99 7.47
C GLU A 134 -20.36 4.37 6.63
N ILE A 135 -20.04 4.96 5.49
CA ILE A 135 -18.97 4.49 4.60
C ILE A 135 -17.61 4.53 5.33
N ARG A 136 -17.35 5.55 6.16
CA ARG A 136 -16.13 5.60 6.96
C ARG A 136 -16.06 4.48 8.00
N SER A 137 -17.18 4.14 8.63
CA SER A 137 -17.20 3.02 9.56
C SER A 137 -16.94 1.68 8.87
N LEU A 138 -17.50 1.47 7.66
CA LEU A 138 -17.22 0.29 6.84
C LEU A 138 -15.75 0.23 6.39
N ALA A 139 -15.13 1.36 6.08
CA ALA A 139 -13.74 1.43 5.66
C ALA A 139 -12.74 0.94 6.73
N LEU A 140 -13.12 0.98 8.00
CA LEU A 140 -12.30 0.49 9.11
C LEU A 140 -12.44 -1.03 9.32
N LEU A 141 -13.50 -1.62 8.79
CA LEU A 141 -13.71 -3.07 8.82
C LEU A 141 -12.88 -3.70 7.70
N ARG A 142 -12.05 -4.67 8.03
CA ARG A 142 -11.30 -5.45 7.04
C ARG A 142 -12.19 -6.55 6.45
N GLN A 143 -13.27 -6.14 5.79
CA GLN A 143 -14.25 -7.04 5.18
C GLN A 143 -14.50 -6.65 3.74
N PRO A 144 -14.81 -7.61 2.87
CA PRO A 144 -15.26 -7.30 1.52
C PRO A 144 -16.52 -6.42 1.55
N VAL A 145 -16.52 -5.35 0.75
CA VAL A 145 -17.65 -4.43 0.62
C VAL A 145 -18.21 -4.52 -0.80
N PHE A 146 -19.49 -4.79 -0.92
CA PHE A 146 -20.18 -4.82 -2.19
C PHE A 146 -20.93 -3.50 -2.43
N ILE A 147 -20.60 -2.83 -3.55
CA ILE A 147 -21.18 -1.55 -3.96
C ILE A 147 -22.03 -1.80 -5.20
N TYR A 148 -23.34 -1.65 -5.09
CA TYR A 148 -24.25 -1.83 -6.19
C TYR A 148 -25.07 -0.57 -6.48
N GLY A 149 -25.56 -0.44 -7.70
CA GLY A 149 -26.36 0.71 -8.15
C GLY A 149 -26.34 0.83 -9.66
N GLU A 150 -27.14 1.73 -10.19
CA GLU A 150 -27.23 2.00 -11.62
C GLU A 150 -25.90 2.51 -12.22
N PRO A 151 -25.70 2.39 -13.54
CA PRO A 151 -24.59 3.04 -14.21
C PRO A 151 -24.59 4.55 -13.95
N GLY A 152 -23.40 5.13 -13.71
CA GLY A 152 -23.27 6.58 -13.48
C GLY A 152 -23.56 7.06 -12.04
N THR A 153 -23.99 6.19 -11.13
CA THR A 153 -24.29 6.58 -9.72
C THR A 153 -23.06 6.80 -8.84
N GLY A 154 -21.85 6.79 -9.41
CA GLY A 154 -20.63 7.12 -8.68
C GLY A 154 -20.05 6.01 -7.81
N LYS A 155 -20.35 4.75 -8.08
CA LYS A 155 -19.78 3.58 -7.36
C LYS A 155 -18.24 3.65 -7.22
N GLU A 156 -17.57 4.13 -8.25
CA GLU A 156 -16.12 4.30 -8.23
C GLU A 156 -15.66 5.35 -7.22
N GLN A 157 -16.45 6.41 -7.01
CA GLN A 157 -16.13 7.44 -6.01
C GLN A 157 -16.32 6.91 -4.59
N ILE A 158 -17.34 6.08 -4.38
CA ILE A 158 -17.56 5.40 -3.09
C ILE A 158 -16.40 4.45 -2.79
N ALA A 159 -15.93 3.68 -3.77
CA ALA A 159 -14.78 2.81 -3.61
C ALA A 159 -13.50 3.59 -3.27
N ARG A 160 -13.24 4.73 -3.93
CA ARG A 160 -12.13 5.62 -3.57
C ARG A 160 -12.28 6.19 -2.16
N TYR A 161 -13.48 6.59 -1.78
CA TYR A 161 -13.75 7.13 -0.45
C TYR A 161 -13.53 6.08 0.65
N LEU A 162 -13.97 4.84 0.43
CA LEU A 162 -13.66 3.70 1.31
C LEU A 162 -12.15 3.51 1.44
N TYR A 163 -11.44 3.46 0.33
CA TYR A 163 -9.98 3.32 0.34
C TYR A 163 -9.29 4.46 1.10
N LEU A 164 -9.67 5.72 0.85
CA LEU A 164 -9.07 6.89 1.48
C LEU A 164 -9.27 6.93 3.01
N HIS A 165 -10.29 6.24 3.54
CA HIS A 165 -10.58 6.15 4.97
C HIS A 165 -10.21 4.79 5.59
N SER A 166 -9.63 3.89 4.78
CA SER A 166 -9.21 2.57 5.27
C SER A 166 -7.85 2.62 5.97
N ALA A 167 -7.58 1.61 6.79
CA ALA A 167 -6.26 1.41 7.39
C ALA A 167 -5.16 1.15 6.33
N LEU A 168 -5.54 0.84 5.08
CA LEU A 168 -4.64 0.51 3.98
C LEU A 168 -4.39 1.69 3.02
N VAL A 169 -4.76 2.92 3.38
CA VAL A 169 -4.64 4.11 2.54
C VAL A 169 -3.21 4.43 2.09
N ASN A 170 -2.20 3.96 2.81
CA ASN A 170 -0.79 4.12 2.44
C ASN A 170 -0.28 3.02 1.51
N ARG A 171 -1.14 2.10 1.10
CA ARG A 171 -0.88 1.03 0.12
C ARG A 171 -1.64 1.34 -1.16
N PRO A 172 -1.21 0.80 -2.32
CA PRO A 172 -1.91 1.10 -3.56
C PRO A 172 -3.34 0.55 -3.59
N LEU A 173 -4.24 1.31 -4.23
CA LEU A 173 -5.54 0.81 -4.68
C LEU A 173 -5.36 0.18 -6.06
N VAL A 174 -5.61 -1.10 -6.17
CA VAL A 174 -5.64 -1.81 -7.46
C VAL A 174 -7.07 -1.83 -7.97
N VAL A 175 -7.27 -1.27 -9.15
CA VAL A 175 -8.56 -1.28 -9.84
C VAL A 175 -8.52 -2.34 -10.92
N ALA A 176 -9.39 -3.34 -10.80
CA ALA A 176 -9.58 -4.43 -11.75
C ALA A 176 -10.91 -4.24 -12.48
N ASN A 177 -10.87 -3.76 -13.71
CA ASN A 177 -12.06 -3.64 -14.54
C ASN A 177 -12.34 -4.96 -15.25
N CYS A 178 -13.26 -5.75 -14.73
CA CYS A 178 -13.56 -7.11 -15.21
C CYS A 178 -13.98 -7.15 -16.68
N ALA A 179 -14.65 -6.13 -17.18
CA ALA A 179 -15.05 -6.05 -18.59
C ALA A 179 -13.88 -5.82 -19.56
N LEU A 180 -12.73 -5.34 -19.06
CA LEU A 180 -11.56 -5.05 -19.89
C LEU A 180 -10.41 -6.05 -19.67
N MET A 181 -10.56 -6.96 -18.71
CA MET A 181 -9.53 -7.97 -18.41
C MET A 181 -9.55 -9.07 -19.47
N ASN A 182 -8.36 -9.53 -19.83
CA ASN A 182 -8.16 -10.75 -20.63
C ASN A 182 -7.62 -11.89 -19.76
N ASP A 183 -7.50 -13.10 -20.31
CA ASP A 183 -7.06 -14.28 -19.59
C ASP A 183 -5.69 -14.09 -18.91
N LYS A 184 -4.76 -13.37 -19.53
CA LYS A 184 -3.45 -13.07 -18.94
C LYS A 184 -3.55 -12.13 -17.74
N SER A 185 -4.53 -11.24 -17.73
CA SER A 185 -4.79 -10.35 -16.61
C SER A 185 -5.44 -11.09 -15.45
N TRP A 186 -6.37 -11.98 -15.76
CA TRP A 186 -7.01 -12.86 -14.78
C TRP A 186 -6.02 -13.84 -14.16
N ASP A 187 -5.24 -14.53 -14.97
CA ASP A 187 -4.19 -15.44 -14.48
C ASP A 187 -3.16 -14.72 -13.60
N PHE A 188 -2.76 -13.50 -13.97
CA PHE A 188 -1.90 -12.69 -13.11
C PHE A 188 -2.57 -12.33 -11.78
N LEU A 189 -3.84 -11.95 -11.81
CA LEU A 189 -4.56 -11.52 -10.60
C LEU A 189 -4.79 -12.67 -9.63
N LEU A 190 -5.05 -13.87 -10.13
CA LEU A 190 -5.44 -15.03 -9.32
C LEU A 190 -4.26 -15.95 -8.98
N ASN A 191 -3.34 -16.17 -9.93
CA ASN A 191 -2.35 -17.25 -9.82
C ASN A 191 -0.91 -16.77 -9.66
N HIS A 192 -0.62 -15.49 -9.94
CA HIS A 192 0.76 -15.05 -9.93
C HIS A 192 1.26 -14.73 -8.49
N TYR A 193 2.49 -15.12 -8.15
CA TYR A 193 3.07 -14.90 -6.83
C TYR A 193 3.12 -13.42 -6.39
N ASN A 194 3.21 -12.47 -7.35
CA ASN A 194 3.13 -11.03 -7.13
C ASN A 194 1.72 -10.48 -7.34
N SER A 195 0.69 -11.31 -7.26
CA SER A 195 -0.69 -10.85 -7.36
C SER A 195 -1.01 -9.85 -6.25
N PRO A 196 -1.75 -8.78 -6.55
CA PRO A 196 -2.25 -7.89 -5.52
C PRO A 196 -3.21 -8.57 -4.54
N LEU A 197 -3.84 -9.70 -4.89
CA LEU A 197 -4.65 -10.50 -3.96
C LEU A 197 -3.79 -11.29 -2.98
N ASN A 198 -2.62 -11.77 -3.40
CA ASN A 198 -1.70 -12.53 -2.54
C ASN A 198 -0.80 -11.64 -1.68
N ALA A 199 -0.66 -10.36 -2.01
CA ALA A 199 0.14 -9.42 -1.25
C ALA A 199 -0.66 -8.91 -0.05
N ASN A 200 -0.33 -9.38 1.15
CA ASN A 200 -0.96 -8.92 2.40
C ASN A 200 -1.07 -7.39 2.43
N GLY A 201 -2.29 -6.91 2.41
CA GLY A 201 -2.63 -5.53 2.68
C GLY A 201 -2.72 -4.60 1.47
N ASN A 202 -3.07 -5.07 0.30
CA ASN A 202 -3.57 -4.20 -0.78
C ASN A 202 -5.09 -4.05 -0.69
N THR A 203 -5.60 -2.97 -1.25
CA THR A 203 -7.02 -2.82 -1.53
C THR A 203 -7.24 -3.09 -3.01
N VAL A 204 -8.12 -4.03 -3.34
CA VAL A 204 -8.49 -4.33 -4.72
C VAL A 204 -9.94 -3.93 -4.94
N TYR A 205 -10.19 -3.12 -5.96
CA TYR A 205 -11.53 -2.71 -6.36
C TYR A 205 -11.89 -3.31 -7.71
N PHE A 206 -12.85 -4.21 -7.70
CA PHE A 206 -13.41 -4.82 -8.91
C PHE A 206 -14.50 -3.94 -9.50
N GLN A 207 -14.31 -3.48 -10.74
CA GLN A 207 -15.32 -2.77 -11.53
C GLN A 207 -16.00 -3.72 -12.49
N ASN A 208 -17.28 -3.48 -12.78
CA ASN A 208 -18.08 -4.30 -13.70
C ASN A 208 -18.01 -5.79 -13.32
N PHE A 209 -18.28 -6.05 -12.05
CA PHE A 209 -18.17 -7.39 -11.45
C PHE A 209 -19.03 -8.43 -12.19
N GLU A 210 -20.13 -8.00 -12.75
CA GLU A 210 -21.03 -8.80 -13.59
C GLU A 210 -20.39 -9.32 -14.89
N ALA A 211 -19.27 -8.74 -15.30
CA ALA A 211 -18.56 -9.14 -16.52
C ALA A 211 -17.47 -10.22 -16.27
N ILE A 212 -17.43 -10.80 -15.09
CA ILE A 212 -16.46 -11.85 -14.77
C ILE A 212 -16.78 -13.10 -15.60
N PRO A 213 -15.81 -13.65 -16.37
CA PRO A 213 -16.01 -14.92 -17.05
C PRO A 213 -16.23 -16.06 -16.07
N GLU A 214 -17.13 -16.98 -16.41
CA GLU A 214 -17.51 -18.11 -15.55
C GLU A 214 -16.30 -18.94 -15.09
N GLN A 215 -15.34 -19.13 -15.97
CA GLN A 215 -14.10 -19.87 -15.69
C GLN A 215 -13.27 -19.27 -14.54
N TRP A 216 -13.32 -17.95 -14.30
CA TRP A 216 -12.56 -17.27 -13.26
C TRP A 216 -13.37 -16.98 -11.99
N SER A 217 -14.68 -17.14 -12.06
CA SER A 217 -15.57 -16.76 -10.95
C SER A 217 -15.36 -17.59 -9.68
N ALA A 218 -15.15 -18.90 -9.83
CA ALA A 218 -14.91 -19.80 -8.70
C ALA A 218 -13.56 -19.53 -8.02
N GLU A 219 -12.51 -19.31 -8.81
CA GLU A 219 -11.17 -19.01 -8.30
C GLU A 219 -11.13 -17.64 -7.58
N LEU A 220 -11.83 -16.63 -8.14
CA LEU A 220 -11.93 -15.34 -7.50
C LEU A 220 -12.69 -15.41 -6.18
N LEU A 221 -13.78 -16.17 -6.12
CA LEU A 221 -14.54 -16.36 -4.89
C LEU A 221 -13.68 -16.99 -3.80
N ALA A 222 -12.95 -18.06 -4.13
CA ALA A 222 -12.02 -18.71 -3.21
C ALA A 222 -10.95 -17.72 -2.70
N ALA A 223 -10.36 -16.91 -3.59
CA ALA A 223 -9.36 -15.92 -3.21
C ALA A 223 -9.92 -14.81 -2.29
N ILE A 224 -11.20 -14.44 -2.43
CA ILE A 224 -11.86 -13.45 -1.55
C ILE A 224 -12.18 -14.06 -0.17
N GLU A 225 -12.55 -15.34 -0.11
CA GLU A 225 -12.86 -16.04 1.15
C GLU A 225 -11.61 -16.30 2.00
N GLU A 226 -10.43 -16.40 1.40
CA GLU A 226 -9.15 -16.62 2.08
C GLU A 226 -8.52 -15.32 2.62
N THR A 227 -9.07 -14.14 2.29
CA THR A 227 -8.53 -12.83 2.67
C THR A 227 -9.23 -12.27 3.90
#